data_613da56983deea0dc4ddd1efb904dc1e
#
_entry.id   613da56983deea0dc4ddd1efb904dc1e
#
_cell.length_a   1.000
_cell.length_b   1.000
_cell.length_c   1.000
_cell.angle_alpha   90.00
_cell.angle_beta   90.00
_cell.angle_gamma   90.00
#
_symmetry.space_group_name_H-M   'P 1'
#
loop_
_entity.id
_entity.type
_entity.pdbx_description
1 polymer ?
#
loop_
_entity_poly.entity_id
_entity_poly.type
_entity_poly.pdbx_seq_one_letter_code
_entity_poly.pdbx_strand_id
1 'polypeptide(L)'
;MLMFLFRLLLVVATIVLIVVGCFDSNIEEPKKSKKGALWALVPIVIFVLTLCVVYVPSNNVGIRWSAFSGTSSKTLNEGITFKSPIDKVFLIPTTVEERTIKNVNVQTKDAQFVRAEVNVKFRVNQKDAFKVYKRYTTLDNLKQNIISNYAQKSIETVVTQYNVIDTLGAKKNEI
;
A
#
# COMPACT_ATOMS: atom_id res chain seq x y z
N MET A 1 9.07 9.23 -6.52
CA MET A 1 10.31 9.91 -6.94
C MET A 1 10.21 11.43 -6.76
N LEU A 2 9.22 12.10 -7.33
CA LEU A 2 9.05 13.57 -7.25
C LEU A 2 8.96 14.10 -5.81
N MET A 3 8.18 13.46 -4.93
CA MET A 3 8.07 13.85 -3.51
C MET A 3 9.37 13.67 -2.71
N PHE A 4 10.19 12.69 -3.08
CA PHE A 4 11.50 12.49 -2.45
C PHE A 4 12.47 13.60 -2.83
N LEU A 5 12.52 13.96 -4.11
CA LEU A 5 13.31 15.09 -4.62
C LEU A 5 12.88 16.41 -3.98
N PHE A 6 11.59 16.64 -3.86
CA PHE A 6 11.04 17.86 -3.20
C PHE A 6 11.44 17.94 -1.71
N ARG A 7 11.39 16.80 -0.99
CA ARG A 7 11.83 16.73 0.41
C ARG A 7 13.34 16.97 0.55
N LEU A 8 14.13 16.39 -0.36
CA LEU A 8 15.59 16.59 -0.39
C LEU A 8 15.93 18.05 -0.62
N LEU A 9 15.26 18.72 -1.57
CA LEU A 9 15.44 20.12 -1.87
C LEU A 9 15.06 21.02 -0.68
N LEU A 10 14.00 20.70 0.05
CA LEU A 10 13.63 21.39 1.27
C LEU A 10 14.67 21.23 2.38
N VAL A 11 15.23 20.02 2.55
CA VAL A 11 16.30 19.77 3.53
C VAL A 11 17.54 20.60 3.19
N VAL A 12 17.93 20.64 1.93
CA VAL A 12 19.07 21.46 1.49
C VAL A 12 18.78 22.94 1.71
N ALA A 13 17.59 23.43 1.38
CA ALA A 13 17.20 24.82 1.61
C ALA A 13 17.20 25.18 3.11
N THR A 14 16.76 24.26 3.99
CA THR A 14 16.80 24.47 5.44
C THR A 14 18.23 24.54 5.97
N ILE A 15 19.13 23.69 5.48
CA ILE A 15 20.55 23.71 5.86
C ILE A 15 21.20 25.02 5.42
N VAL A 16 20.94 25.47 4.19
CA VAL A 16 21.46 26.75 3.66
C VAL A 16 20.97 27.94 4.50
N LEU A 17 19.67 27.96 4.85
CA LEU A 17 19.10 29.03 5.70
C LEU A 17 19.70 29.04 7.10
N ILE A 18 19.98 27.90 7.70
CA ILE A 18 20.64 27.77 9.00
C ILE A 18 22.08 28.30 8.90
N VAL A 19 22.82 27.92 7.87
CA VAL A 19 24.23 28.34 7.64
C VAL A 19 24.27 29.84 7.40
N VAL A 20 23.40 30.42 6.57
CA VAL A 20 23.32 31.86 6.32
C VAL A 20 22.93 32.59 7.58
N GLY A 21 21.96 32.14 8.35
CA GLY A 21 21.56 32.76 9.61
C GLY A 21 22.64 32.68 10.70
N CYS A 22 23.47 31.61 10.70
CA CYS A 22 24.64 31.54 11.61
C CYS A 22 25.78 32.41 11.13
N PHE A 23 25.96 32.62 9.83
CA PHE A 23 27.03 33.45 9.28
C PHE A 23 26.77 34.93 9.47
N ASP A 24 25.50 35.36 9.38
CA ASP A 24 25.08 36.75 9.60
C ASP A 24 25.21 37.17 11.08
N SER A 25 25.22 36.20 12.01
CA SER A 25 25.41 36.49 13.45
C SER A 25 26.86 36.70 13.88
N ASN A 26 27.83 36.51 12.97
CA ASN A 26 29.27 36.65 13.27
C ASN A 26 29.87 38.00 12.91
N ILE A 27 29.08 38.94 12.37
CA ILE A 27 29.66 40.19 11.80
C ILE A 27 29.55 41.39 12.74
N GLU A 28 28.67 41.47 13.72
CA GLU A 28 28.67 42.54 14.72
C GLU A 28 28.09 42.12 16.05
N GLU A 29 28.91 42.25 17.13
CA GLU A 29 28.63 42.18 18.55
C GLU A 29 27.63 41.15 19.12
N PRO A 30 27.96 40.42 20.21
CA PRO A 30 27.13 39.38 20.80
C PRO A 30 25.95 39.96 21.61
N LYS A 31 25.13 40.82 21.03
CA LYS A 31 23.80 41.03 21.53
C LYS A 31 22.97 39.81 21.19
N LYS A 32 22.74 38.95 22.19
CA LYS A 32 21.79 37.83 22.14
C LYS A 32 20.43 38.31 21.60
N SER A 33 20.33 38.45 20.29
CA SER A 33 19.08 38.80 19.64
C SER A 33 18.20 37.56 19.66
N LYS A 34 17.23 37.51 20.59
CA LYS A 34 16.16 36.49 20.62
C LYS A 34 15.46 36.37 19.28
N LYS A 35 15.55 37.38 18.41
CA LYS A 35 15.01 37.40 17.04
C LYS A 35 15.75 36.45 16.10
N GLY A 36 17.08 36.32 16.14
CA GLY A 36 17.86 35.42 15.30
C GLY A 36 17.54 33.94 15.59
N ALA A 37 17.39 33.59 16.87
CA ALA A 37 17.00 32.24 17.27
C ALA A 37 15.57 31.89 16.81
N LEU A 38 14.66 32.87 16.73
CA LEU A 38 13.30 32.64 16.23
C LEU A 38 13.28 32.36 14.73
N TRP A 39 14.13 33.03 13.95
CA TRP A 39 14.25 32.79 12.51
C TRP A 39 14.81 31.38 12.17
N ALA A 40 15.71 30.86 13.02
CA ALA A 40 16.24 29.51 12.87
C ALA A 40 15.20 28.40 13.14
N LEU A 41 14.12 28.69 13.88
CA LEU A 41 13.03 27.74 14.13
C LEU A 41 12.09 27.59 12.94
N VAL A 42 11.93 28.59 12.08
CA VAL A 42 11.01 28.55 10.93
C VAL A 42 11.29 27.39 9.98
N PRO A 43 12.53 27.15 9.52
CA PRO A 43 12.81 26.03 8.64
C PRO A 43 12.57 24.67 9.31
N ILE A 44 12.80 24.55 10.60
CA ILE A 44 12.55 23.31 11.35
C ILE A 44 11.05 23.02 11.36
N VAL A 45 10.22 24.02 11.63
CA VAL A 45 8.76 23.89 11.63
C VAL A 45 8.25 23.50 10.24
N ILE A 46 8.74 24.13 9.18
CA ILE A 46 8.38 23.79 7.79
C ILE A 46 8.77 22.35 7.48
N PHE A 47 9.96 21.92 7.88
CA PHE A 47 10.42 20.54 7.68
C PHE A 47 9.50 19.53 8.38
N VAL A 48 9.16 19.77 9.65
CA VAL A 48 8.22 18.89 10.40
C VAL A 48 6.86 18.86 9.73
N LEU A 49 6.35 20.00 9.25
CA LEU A 49 5.06 20.04 8.52
C LEU A 49 5.09 19.22 7.24
N THR A 50 6.19 19.17 6.51
CA THR A 50 6.30 18.31 5.31
C THR A 50 6.30 16.83 5.62
N LEU A 51 6.75 16.42 6.81
CA LEU A 51 6.66 15.03 7.27
C LEU A 51 5.24 14.63 7.66
N CYS A 52 4.39 15.62 8.00
CA CYS A 52 3.00 15.38 8.37
C CYS A 52 2.07 15.16 7.16
N VAL A 53 2.54 15.42 5.94
CA VAL A 53 1.72 15.28 4.74
C VAL A 53 2.02 13.95 4.04
N VAL A 54 0.96 13.22 3.68
CA VAL A 54 1.04 12.03 2.83
C VAL A 54 0.04 12.16 1.68
N TYR A 55 0.49 11.75 0.50
CA TYR A 55 -0.34 11.65 -0.68
C TYR A 55 -0.73 10.19 -0.91
N VAL A 56 -2.04 9.93 -0.97
CA VAL A 56 -2.63 8.64 -1.34
C VAL A 56 -3.06 8.74 -2.80
N PRO A 57 -2.44 7.98 -3.72
CA PRO A 57 -2.81 7.97 -5.13
C PRO A 57 -4.26 7.49 -5.34
N SER A 58 -4.85 7.89 -6.47
CA SER A 58 -6.16 7.39 -6.89
C SER A 58 -6.17 5.86 -6.97
N ASN A 59 -7.32 5.26 -6.69
CA ASN A 59 -7.50 3.81 -6.63
C ASN A 59 -6.65 3.09 -5.58
N ASN A 60 -6.19 3.80 -4.56
CA ASN A 60 -5.52 3.24 -3.41
C ASN A 60 -6.19 3.69 -2.12
N VAL A 61 -6.11 2.86 -1.11
CA VAL A 61 -6.53 3.18 0.26
C VAL A 61 -5.31 3.14 1.16
N GLY A 62 -5.11 4.22 1.91
CA GLY A 62 -4.05 4.31 2.90
C GLY A 62 -4.50 3.71 4.24
N ILE A 63 -3.65 2.86 4.82
CA ILE A 63 -3.82 2.36 6.18
C ILE A 63 -2.73 2.98 7.03
N ARG A 64 -3.15 3.73 8.05
CA ARG A 64 -2.24 4.39 8.97
C ARG A 64 -1.83 3.44 10.08
N TRP A 65 -0.54 3.28 10.25
CA TRP A 65 0.07 2.60 11.39
C TRP A 65 0.84 3.60 12.23
N SER A 66 0.52 3.67 13.51
CA SER A 66 1.20 4.52 14.48
C SER A 66 2.00 3.68 15.46
N ALA A 67 3.18 4.13 15.82
CA ALA A 67 4.01 3.46 16.83
C ALA A 67 3.36 3.47 18.23
N PHE A 68 2.47 4.43 18.50
CA PHE A 68 1.83 4.56 19.81
C PHE A 68 0.45 3.87 19.89
N SER A 69 -0.35 3.95 18.81
CA SER A 69 -1.73 3.45 18.82
C SER A 69 -1.94 2.24 17.90
N GLY A 70 -0.87 1.74 17.27
CA GLY A 70 -0.95 0.61 16.34
C GLY A 70 -1.65 0.95 15.03
N THR A 71 -2.26 -0.04 14.40
CA THR A 71 -2.94 0.13 13.12
C THR A 71 -4.32 0.76 13.31
N SER A 72 -4.55 1.91 12.69
CA SER A 72 -5.85 2.60 12.72
C SER A 72 -6.88 1.85 11.88
N SER A 73 -8.07 1.66 12.44
CA SER A 73 -9.21 1.11 11.70
C SER A 73 -9.78 2.09 10.67
N LYS A 74 -9.49 3.38 10.83
CA LYS A 74 -9.91 4.42 9.89
C LYS A 74 -8.96 4.43 8.69
N THR A 75 -9.48 4.11 7.52
CA THR A 75 -8.76 4.16 6.26
C THR A 75 -8.63 5.61 5.77
N LEU A 76 -7.53 5.89 5.09
CA LEU A 76 -7.28 7.17 4.43
C LEU A 76 -7.72 7.05 2.97
N ASN A 77 -8.61 7.94 2.56
CA ASN A 77 -9.07 8.03 1.18
C ASN A 77 -7.97 8.64 0.28
N GLU A 78 -8.18 8.57 -1.03
CA GLU A 78 -7.32 9.21 -2.02
C GLU A 78 -7.20 10.72 -1.80
N GLY A 79 -6.05 11.27 -2.16
CA GLY A 79 -5.73 12.69 -2.03
C GLY A 79 -4.65 12.97 -0.99
N ILE A 80 -4.59 14.23 -0.59
CA ILE A 80 -3.63 14.70 0.41
C ILE A 80 -4.24 14.56 1.80
N THR A 81 -3.53 13.86 2.69
CA THR A 81 -3.99 13.62 4.06
C THR A 81 -2.88 13.96 5.05
N PHE A 82 -3.27 14.46 6.22
CA PHE A 82 -2.35 14.73 7.30
C PHE A 82 -2.17 13.51 8.20
N LYS A 83 -0.93 13.26 8.59
CA LYS A 83 -0.55 12.20 9.52
C LYS A 83 0.46 12.73 10.54
N SER A 84 0.65 12.02 11.65
CA SER A 84 1.79 12.29 12.52
C SER A 84 3.11 11.99 11.81
N PRO A 85 4.20 12.72 12.06
CA PRO A 85 5.50 12.49 11.42
C PRO A 85 6.04 11.06 11.68
N ILE A 86 5.66 10.44 12.79
CA ILE A 86 6.07 9.11 13.22
C ILE A 86 5.22 8.02 12.58
N ASP A 87 4.02 8.35 12.09
CA ASP A 87 3.10 7.38 11.49
C ASP A 87 3.59 6.91 10.12
N LYS A 88 3.40 5.62 9.84
CA LYS A 88 3.58 5.03 8.52
C LYS A 88 2.23 4.85 7.84
N VAL A 89 2.19 5.01 6.54
CA VAL A 89 1.00 4.76 5.72
C VAL A 89 1.32 3.68 4.72
N PHE A 90 0.53 2.61 4.75
CA PHE A 90 0.59 1.50 3.81
C PHE A 90 -0.52 1.68 2.78
N LEU A 91 -0.18 1.55 1.50
CA LEU A 91 -1.12 1.69 0.40
C LEU A 91 -1.60 0.31 -0.02
N ILE A 92 -2.92 0.15 -0.13
CA ILE A 92 -3.56 -1.04 -0.69
C ILE A 92 -4.31 -0.63 -1.94
N PRO A 93 -3.97 -1.18 -3.12
CA PRO A 93 -4.71 -0.92 -4.33
C PRO A 93 -6.13 -1.49 -4.24
N THR A 94 -7.10 -0.72 -4.73
CA THR A 94 -8.51 -1.08 -4.84
C THR A 94 -8.94 -1.34 -6.29
N THR A 95 -7.97 -1.31 -7.20
CA THR A 95 -8.15 -1.69 -8.60
C THR A 95 -8.48 -3.18 -8.72
N VAL A 96 -9.03 -3.55 -9.86
CA VAL A 96 -9.18 -4.98 -10.21
C VAL A 96 -7.80 -5.56 -10.47
N GLU A 97 -7.46 -6.55 -9.69
CA GLU A 97 -6.24 -7.32 -9.82
C GLU A 97 -6.54 -8.69 -10.42
N GLU A 98 -5.57 -9.24 -11.12
CA GLU A 98 -5.69 -10.53 -11.80
C GLU A 98 -4.61 -11.49 -11.31
N ARG A 99 -5.00 -12.73 -11.09
CA ARG A 99 -4.08 -13.81 -10.72
C ARG A 99 -4.34 -15.02 -11.59
N THR A 100 -3.35 -15.40 -12.38
CA THR A 100 -3.37 -16.64 -13.18
C THR A 100 -2.68 -17.75 -12.42
N ILE A 101 -3.36 -18.87 -12.24
CA ILE A 101 -2.85 -20.08 -11.61
C ILE A 101 -2.72 -21.12 -12.72
N LYS A 102 -1.48 -21.49 -13.03
CA LYS A 102 -1.16 -22.44 -14.09
C LYS A 102 -0.99 -23.84 -13.53
N ASN A 103 -1.22 -24.83 -14.39
CA ASN A 103 -0.97 -26.25 -14.11
C ASN A 103 -1.74 -26.79 -12.90
N VAL A 104 -2.99 -26.38 -12.74
CA VAL A 104 -3.87 -26.97 -11.72
C VAL A 104 -4.29 -28.34 -12.21
N ASN A 105 -3.78 -29.42 -11.58
CA ASN A 105 -4.19 -30.77 -11.86
C ASN A 105 -5.43 -31.09 -11.04
N VAL A 106 -6.52 -31.40 -11.70
CA VAL A 106 -7.82 -31.70 -11.09
C VAL A 106 -8.30 -33.05 -11.53
N GLN A 107 -8.82 -33.82 -10.58
CA GLN A 107 -9.40 -35.12 -10.85
C GLN A 107 -10.90 -34.96 -11.16
N THR A 108 -11.34 -35.57 -12.26
CA THR A 108 -12.74 -35.60 -12.65
C THR A 108 -13.49 -36.76 -11.97
N LYS A 109 -14.81 -36.80 -12.10
CA LYS A 109 -15.67 -37.84 -11.52
C LYS A 109 -15.31 -39.25 -11.96
N ASP A 110 -14.85 -39.43 -13.20
CA ASP A 110 -14.40 -40.67 -13.79
C ASP A 110 -12.93 -41.03 -13.52
N ALA A 111 -12.36 -40.41 -12.47
CA ALA A 111 -10.99 -40.61 -11.99
C ALA A 111 -9.90 -40.26 -13.02
N GLN A 112 -10.21 -39.44 -14.02
CA GLN A 112 -9.24 -38.92 -14.97
C GLN A 112 -8.64 -37.60 -14.46
N PHE A 113 -7.41 -37.26 -14.86
CA PHE A 113 -6.77 -36.00 -14.51
C PHE A 113 -6.85 -35.02 -15.66
N VAL A 114 -7.36 -33.85 -15.37
CA VAL A 114 -7.40 -32.70 -16.28
C VAL A 114 -6.48 -31.61 -15.77
N ARG A 115 -5.73 -30.99 -16.68
CA ARG A 115 -4.90 -29.83 -16.36
C ARG A 115 -5.65 -28.56 -16.76
N ALA A 116 -5.87 -27.68 -15.78
CA ALA A 116 -6.56 -26.42 -15.97
C ALA A 116 -5.63 -25.24 -15.75
N GLU A 117 -5.93 -24.14 -16.42
CA GLU A 117 -5.39 -22.82 -16.12
C GLU A 117 -6.55 -21.93 -15.66
N VAL A 118 -6.37 -21.30 -14.50
CA VAL A 118 -7.42 -20.52 -13.84
C VAL A 118 -7.00 -19.08 -13.73
N ASN A 119 -7.85 -18.19 -14.23
CA ASN A 119 -7.64 -16.77 -14.14
C ASN A 119 -8.68 -16.16 -13.19
N VAL A 120 -8.23 -15.68 -12.04
CA VAL A 120 -9.08 -15.08 -11.01
C VAL A 120 -8.91 -13.57 -11.03
N LYS A 121 -10.02 -12.86 -11.26
CA LYS A 121 -10.08 -11.40 -11.12
C LYS A 121 -10.74 -11.04 -9.80
N PHE A 122 -10.11 -10.19 -9.03
CA PHE A 122 -10.61 -9.74 -7.73
C PHE A 122 -10.26 -8.28 -7.46
N ARG A 123 -10.95 -7.68 -6.54
CA ARG A 123 -10.62 -6.35 -6.04
C ARG A 123 -10.81 -6.28 -4.52
N VAL A 124 -10.01 -5.46 -3.86
CA VAL A 124 -10.19 -5.17 -2.44
C VAL A 124 -11.26 -4.09 -2.28
N ASN A 125 -12.28 -4.37 -1.46
CA ASN A 125 -13.25 -3.35 -1.10
C ASN A 125 -12.58 -2.33 -0.17
N GLN A 126 -12.76 -1.05 -0.46
CA GLN A 126 -12.21 0.05 0.32
C GLN A 126 -12.56 -0.04 1.82
N LYS A 127 -13.80 -0.43 2.14
CA LYS A 127 -14.29 -0.56 3.53
C LYS A 127 -13.58 -1.69 4.29
N ASP A 128 -13.14 -2.73 3.59
CA ASP A 128 -12.52 -3.91 4.20
C ASP A 128 -10.99 -3.93 4.08
N ALA A 129 -10.40 -2.91 3.45
CA ALA A 129 -8.95 -2.80 3.27
C ALA A 129 -8.17 -2.93 4.59
N PHE A 130 -8.69 -2.38 5.68
CA PHE A 130 -8.10 -2.54 7.02
C PHE A 130 -8.05 -4.01 7.48
N LYS A 131 -9.14 -4.78 7.26
CA LYS A 131 -9.18 -6.20 7.62
C LYS A 131 -8.19 -7.02 6.80
N VAL A 132 -8.07 -6.68 5.50
CA VAL A 132 -7.10 -7.30 4.59
C VAL A 132 -5.67 -7.03 5.07
N TYR A 133 -5.35 -5.77 5.37
CA TYR A 133 -4.03 -5.41 5.88
C TYR A 133 -3.71 -6.12 7.20
N LYS A 134 -4.63 -6.10 8.16
CA LYS A 134 -4.42 -6.71 9.48
C LYS A 134 -4.17 -8.21 9.40
N ARG A 135 -4.80 -8.90 8.43
CA ARG A 135 -4.69 -10.35 8.29
C ARG A 135 -3.52 -10.80 7.41
N TYR A 136 -3.22 -10.04 6.35
CA TYR A 136 -2.27 -10.47 5.32
C TYR A 136 -1.07 -9.55 5.16
N THR A 137 -1.08 -8.37 5.77
CA THR A 137 -0.04 -7.33 5.73
C THR A 137 0.17 -6.75 4.33
N THR A 138 0.23 -7.60 3.30
CA THR A 138 0.40 -7.18 1.89
C THR A 138 -0.63 -7.85 0.99
N LEU A 139 -0.90 -7.21 -0.15
CA LEU A 139 -1.78 -7.78 -1.17
C LEU A 139 -1.19 -9.04 -1.81
N ASP A 140 0.14 -9.11 -1.92
CA ASP A 140 0.82 -10.28 -2.48
C ASP A 140 0.66 -11.52 -1.60
N ASN A 141 0.71 -11.37 -0.29
CA ASN A 141 0.40 -12.46 0.63
C ASN A 141 -1.06 -12.94 0.50
N LEU A 142 -2.01 -12.02 0.28
CA LEU A 142 -3.39 -12.36 0.00
C LEU A 142 -3.50 -13.17 -1.31
N LYS A 143 -2.82 -12.73 -2.38
CA LYS A 143 -2.81 -13.41 -3.68
C LYS A 143 -2.27 -14.83 -3.58
N GLN A 144 -1.14 -14.99 -2.91
CA GLN A 144 -0.46 -16.29 -2.82
C GLN A 144 -1.20 -17.28 -1.89
N ASN A 145 -1.54 -16.84 -0.68
CA ASN A 145 -2.00 -17.74 0.36
C ASN A 145 -3.51 -18.02 0.31
N ILE A 146 -4.30 -17.04 -0.18
CA ILE A 146 -5.76 -17.17 -0.14
C ILE A 146 -6.31 -17.40 -1.54
N ILE A 147 -6.08 -16.47 -2.44
CA ILE A 147 -6.72 -16.50 -3.76
C ILE A 147 -6.31 -17.74 -4.53
N SER A 148 -5.00 -18.07 -4.56
CA SER A 148 -4.51 -19.24 -5.25
C SER A 148 -5.08 -20.53 -4.65
N ASN A 149 -5.06 -20.67 -3.32
CA ASN A 149 -5.53 -21.88 -2.66
C ASN A 149 -7.04 -22.06 -2.76
N TYR A 150 -7.82 -20.98 -2.57
CA TYR A 150 -9.28 -21.06 -2.70
C TYR A 150 -9.73 -21.32 -4.14
N ALA A 151 -9.10 -20.67 -5.12
CA ALA A 151 -9.42 -20.89 -6.52
C ALA A 151 -9.13 -22.34 -6.93
N GLN A 152 -7.98 -22.89 -6.54
CA GLN A 152 -7.65 -24.28 -6.79
C GLN A 152 -8.67 -25.23 -6.17
N LYS A 153 -8.97 -25.04 -4.88
CA LYS A 153 -9.94 -25.89 -4.17
C LYS A 153 -11.36 -25.77 -4.74
N SER A 154 -11.77 -24.58 -5.17
CA SER A 154 -13.09 -24.38 -5.79
C SER A 154 -13.20 -25.15 -7.09
N ILE A 155 -12.19 -25.08 -7.95
CA ILE A 155 -12.14 -25.83 -9.20
C ILE A 155 -12.14 -27.33 -8.95
N GLU A 156 -11.31 -27.82 -8.02
CA GLU A 156 -11.32 -29.24 -7.64
C GLU A 156 -12.73 -29.68 -7.24
N THR A 157 -13.41 -28.91 -6.40
CA THR A 157 -14.76 -29.24 -5.91
C THR A 157 -15.79 -29.28 -7.03
N VAL A 158 -15.69 -28.40 -8.02
CA VAL A 158 -16.63 -28.37 -9.15
C VAL A 158 -16.33 -29.46 -10.15
N VAL A 159 -15.07 -29.59 -10.59
CA VAL A 159 -14.65 -30.54 -11.63
C VAL A 159 -14.87 -32.01 -11.23
N THR A 160 -14.72 -32.33 -9.94
CA THR A 160 -15.00 -33.69 -9.42
C THR A 160 -16.46 -34.12 -9.58
N GLN A 161 -17.38 -33.20 -9.88
CA GLN A 161 -18.80 -33.53 -10.12
C GLN A 161 -19.09 -33.89 -11.56
N TYR A 162 -18.16 -33.62 -12.49
CA TYR A 162 -18.32 -33.82 -13.94
C TYR A 162 -17.36 -34.89 -14.48
N ASN A 163 -17.78 -35.57 -15.54
CA ASN A 163 -16.90 -36.45 -16.31
C ASN A 163 -15.96 -35.63 -17.21
N VAL A 164 -14.88 -36.27 -17.67
CA VAL A 164 -13.89 -35.56 -18.50
C VAL A 164 -14.52 -35.02 -19.80
N ILE A 165 -15.45 -35.76 -20.42
CA ILE A 165 -16.15 -35.35 -21.65
C ILE A 165 -16.99 -34.07 -21.39
N ASP A 166 -17.69 -34.00 -20.26
CA ASP A 166 -18.49 -32.83 -19.87
C ASP A 166 -17.59 -31.63 -19.59
N THR A 167 -16.46 -31.84 -18.90
CA THR A 167 -15.51 -30.79 -18.52
C THR A 167 -14.81 -30.17 -19.74
N LEU A 168 -14.46 -30.95 -20.74
CA LEU A 168 -13.75 -30.49 -21.93
C LEU A 168 -14.70 -30.10 -23.08
N GLY A 169 -15.97 -30.53 -23.04
CA GLY A 169 -16.95 -30.41 -24.11
C GLY A 169 -18.16 -29.53 -23.78
N ALA A 170 -19.34 -30.18 -23.78
CA ALA A 170 -20.64 -29.51 -23.77
C ALA A 170 -20.91 -28.60 -22.57
N LYS A 171 -20.37 -28.92 -21.40
CA LYS A 171 -20.61 -28.18 -20.15
C LYS A 171 -19.46 -27.28 -19.72
N LYS A 172 -18.48 -27.06 -20.58
CA LYS A 172 -17.32 -26.21 -20.27
C LYS A 172 -17.69 -24.81 -19.80
N ASN A 173 -18.81 -24.25 -20.28
CA ASN A 173 -19.26 -22.90 -19.92
C ASN A 173 -20.12 -22.86 -18.64
N GLU A 174 -20.51 -24.02 -18.10
CA GLU A 174 -21.28 -24.12 -16.85
C GLU A 174 -20.37 -24.37 -15.63
N ILE A 175 -19.14 -24.83 -15.86
CA ILE A 175 -18.10 -25.09 -14.87
C ILE A 175 -17.24 -23.85 -14.65
#